data_dd888f0baaa1f25caf34ab992896c1fc
#
_entry.id   dd888f0baaa1f25caf34ab992896c1fc
#
_cell.length_a   1.000
_cell.length_b   1.000
_cell.length_c   1.000
_cell.angle_alpha   90.00
_cell.angle_beta   90.00
_cell.angle_gamma   90.00
#
_symmetry.space_group_name_H-M   'P 1'
#
loop_
_entity.id
_entity.type
_entity.pdbx_description
1 polymer ?
#
loop_
_entity_poly.entity_id
_entity_poly.type
_entity_poly.pdbx_seq_one_letter_code
_entity_poly.pdbx_strand_id
1 'polypeptide(L)'
;MAQQDSGNIGDNEFLFNVSDGYLKVTENFAKYFNGATVCQSDERCKEVVHQIKYADSPVYDSSGNANEFKLGAPLIMLNDGSTLKVKELIPNCDYTRTETYYEENGQSQTAQNHVRYCALVYFDINGAKLPNQFGQDAFYMGIFKDKITPGNWSKAGGNTLKNILSGDEKLHVKRQ
;
A
#
# COMPACT_ATOMS: atom_id res chain seq x y z
N MET A 1 17.62 -7.13 -5.82
CA MET A 1 18.15 -7.69 -4.56
C MET A 1 17.24 -8.77 -3.99
N ALA A 2 15.97 -8.53 -3.64
CA ALA A 2 15.08 -9.58 -3.09
C ALA A 2 14.96 -10.82 -3.98
N GLN A 3 14.90 -10.65 -5.28
CA GLN A 3 14.86 -11.75 -6.25
C GLN A 3 16.14 -12.58 -6.32
N GLN A 4 17.28 -12.00 -5.93
CA GLN A 4 18.57 -12.71 -5.89
C GLN A 4 18.67 -13.63 -4.67
N ASP A 5 18.05 -13.24 -3.54
CA ASP A 5 18.09 -14.02 -2.31
C ASP A 5 17.22 -15.28 -2.37
N SER A 6 16.19 -15.28 -3.21
CA SER A 6 15.34 -16.46 -3.43
C SER A 6 16.01 -17.55 -4.28
N GLY A 7 17.12 -17.23 -4.95
CA GLY A 7 17.74 -18.12 -5.94
C GLY A 7 16.93 -18.26 -7.23
N ASN A 8 15.84 -17.55 -7.34
CA ASN A 8 14.90 -17.62 -8.45
C ASN A 8 14.64 -16.22 -9.00
N ILE A 9 15.38 -15.82 -10.02
CA ILE A 9 15.27 -14.48 -10.62
C ILE A 9 13.85 -14.32 -11.17
N GLY A 10 13.12 -13.33 -10.64
CA GLY A 10 11.76 -13.00 -11.09
C GLY A 10 10.64 -13.59 -10.24
N ASP A 11 10.93 -14.18 -9.08
CA ASP A 11 9.89 -14.67 -8.16
C ASP A 11 9.83 -13.85 -6.88
N ASN A 12 8.73 -13.11 -6.72
CA ASN A 12 8.46 -12.31 -5.52
C ASN A 12 7.63 -13.06 -4.46
N GLU A 13 7.10 -14.24 -4.77
CA GLU A 13 6.28 -15.04 -3.85
C GLU A 13 7.04 -15.42 -2.58
N PHE A 14 8.33 -15.70 -2.72
CA PHE A 14 9.23 -15.97 -1.61
C PHE A 14 9.21 -14.89 -0.53
N LEU A 15 9.30 -13.61 -0.93
CA LEU A 15 9.37 -12.49 0.02
C LEU A 15 8.01 -12.17 0.64
N PHE A 16 6.92 -12.36 -0.11
CA PHE A 16 5.56 -11.99 0.29
C PHE A 16 4.71 -13.21 0.61
N ASN A 17 5.29 -14.20 1.28
CA ASN A 17 4.59 -15.43 1.64
C ASN A 17 3.53 -15.15 2.72
N VAL A 18 2.29 -15.52 2.43
CA VAL A 18 1.13 -15.36 3.34
C VAL A 18 1.33 -16.08 4.68
N SER A 19 1.98 -17.24 4.69
CA SER A 19 2.20 -18.02 5.91
C SER A 19 3.09 -17.33 6.94
N ASP A 20 3.94 -16.40 6.50
CA ASP A 20 4.82 -15.63 7.38
C ASP A 20 4.07 -14.54 8.17
N GLY A 21 2.90 -14.13 7.67
CA GLY A 21 2.12 -13.02 8.24
C GLY A 21 2.73 -11.64 7.98
N TYR A 22 1.93 -10.61 8.22
CA TYR A 22 2.32 -9.23 7.85
C TYR A 22 3.58 -8.73 8.54
N LEU A 23 3.77 -9.02 9.83
CA LEU A 23 4.93 -8.52 10.57
C LEU A 23 6.22 -9.11 10.00
N LYS A 24 6.28 -10.42 9.82
CA LYS A 24 7.47 -11.11 9.31
C LYS A 24 7.81 -10.68 7.88
N VAL A 25 6.80 -10.58 7.01
CA VAL A 25 6.98 -10.08 5.66
C VAL A 25 7.50 -8.64 5.68
N THR A 26 6.95 -7.77 6.53
CA THR A 26 7.42 -6.38 6.68
C THR A 26 8.88 -6.33 7.16
N GLU A 27 9.26 -7.13 8.14
CA GLU A 27 10.65 -7.23 8.64
C GLU A 27 11.62 -7.73 7.55
N ASN A 28 11.21 -8.74 6.78
CA ASN A 28 12.03 -9.26 5.68
C ASN A 28 12.18 -8.22 4.57
N PHE A 29 11.10 -7.52 4.22
CA PHE A 29 11.12 -6.48 3.19
C PHE A 29 11.96 -5.27 3.63
N ALA A 30 11.93 -4.90 4.90
CA ALA A 30 12.70 -3.79 5.44
C ALA A 30 14.23 -3.96 5.29
N LYS A 31 14.72 -5.20 5.24
CA LYS A 31 16.17 -5.50 5.07
C LYS A 31 16.75 -4.96 3.76
N TYR A 32 15.91 -4.70 2.75
CA TYR A 32 16.35 -4.17 1.46
C TYR A 32 16.45 -2.63 1.44
N PHE A 33 16.10 -1.96 2.53
CA PHE A 33 16.20 -0.50 2.67
C PHE A 33 17.25 -0.15 3.72
N ASN A 34 18.30 0.55 3.31
CA ASN A 34 19.37 0.93 4.22
C ASN A 34 18.86 1.88 5.31
N GLY A 35 19.07 1.50 6.57
CA GLY A 35 18.64 2.30 7.72
C GLY A 35 17.13 2.30 8.00
N ALA A 36 16.38 1.41 7.36
CA ALA A 36 14.96 1.27 7.65
C ALA A 36 14.71 0.73 9.06
N THR A 37 13.66 1.20 9.70
CA THR A 37 13.18 0.71 11.01
C THR A 37 11.77 0.16 10.86
N VAL A 38 11.48 -0.98 11.49
CA VAL A 38 10.15 -1.57 11.50
C VAL A 38 9.39 -1.16 12.75
N CYS A 39 8.25 -0.55 12.52
CA CYS A 39 7.27 -0.20 13.52
C CYS A 39 6.26 -1.35 13.67
N GLN A 40 6.27 -2.04 14.79
CA GLN A 40 5.54 -3.31 14.95
C GLN A 40 4.10 -3.16 15.45
N SER A 41 3.77 -2.07 16.15
CA SER A 41 2.42 -1.82 16.65
C SER A 41 2.06 -0.34 16.64
N ASP A 42 0.76 -0.03 16.46
CA ASP A 42 0.25 1.34 16.44
C ASP A 42 0.57 2.10 17.74
N GLU A 43 0.59 1.42 18.88
CA GLU A 43 0.88 2.03 20.18
C GLU A 43 2.33 2.54 20.27
N ARG A 44 3.27 1.78 19.71
CA ARG A 44 4.70 2.15 19.71
C ARG A 44 5.04 3.21 18.68
N CYS A 45 4.16 3.41 17.72
CA CYS A 45 4.42 4.17 16.51
C CYS A 45 3.40 5.27 16.25
N LYS A 46 2.81 5.80 17.32
CA LYS A 46 1.76 6.82 17.26
C LYS A 46 2.10 8.03 16.38
N GLU A 47 3.39 8.38 16.31
CA GLU A 47 3.86 9.54 15.56
C GLU A 47 3.91 9.32 14.05
N VAL A 48 3.90 8.05 13.61
CA VAL A 48 4.01 7.69 12.18
C VAL A 48 2.78 6.99 11.63
N VAL A 49 1.91 6.47 12.50
CA VAL A 49 0.61 5.91 12.10
C VAL A 49 -0.35 7.05 11.77
N HIS A 50 -0.91 7.03 10.57
CA HIS A 50 -1.81 8.10 10.12
C HIS A 50 -2.88 7.58 9.15
N GLN A 51 -3.83 8.45 8.83
CA GLN A 51 -4.88 8.20 7.85
C GLN A 51 -4.52 8.86 6.52
N ILE A 52 -4.80 8.16 5.42
CA ILE A 52 -4.64 8.66 4.06
C ILE A 52 -6.02 8.85 3.45
N LYS A 53 -6.29 10.05 2.97
CA LYS A 53 -7.55 10.40 2.30
C LYS A 53 -7.59 9.84 0.88
N TYR A 54 -8.78 9.42 0.45
CA TYR A 54 -9.05 9.17 -0.96
C TYR A 54 -9.28 10.50 -1.68
N ALA A 55 -8.69 10.67 -2.88
CA ALA A 55 -8.73 11.97 -3.57
C ALA A 55 -10.08 12.24 -4.25
N ASP A 56 -10.57 11.28 -5.06
CA ASP A 56 -11.67 11.55 -5.99
C ASP A 56 -12.93 10.71 -5.72
N SER A 57 -12.80 9.61 -5.01
CA SER A 57 -13.90 8.68 -4.77
C SER A 57 -13.85 8.20 -3.34
N PRO A 58 -14.57 8.83 -2.42
CA PRO A 58 -14.61 8.36 -1.04
C PRO A 58 -15.09 6.90 -1.00
N VAL A 59 -14.43 6.10 -0.18
CA VAL A 59 -14.88 4.75 0.16
C VAL A 59 -15.74 4.88 1.41
N TYR A 60 -16.95 4.36 1.38
CA TYR A 60 -17.87 4.44 2.50
C TYR A 60 -17.85 3.16 3.35
N ASP A 61 -18.08 3.31 4.65
CA ASP A 61 -18.34 2.19 5.55
C ASP A 61 -19.81 1.73 5.46
N SER A 62 -20.17 0.68 6.22
CA SER A 62 -21.54 0.15 6.26
C SER A 62 -22.58 1.12 6.83
N SER A 63 -22.15 2.21 7.45
CA SER A 63 -23.00 3.28 8.00
C SER A 63 -23.12 4.48 7.06
N GLY A 64 -22.49 4.42 5.88
CA GLY A 64 -22.48 5.52 4.91
C GLY A 64 -21.51 6.65 5.21
N ASN A 65 -20.61 6.47 6.17
CA ASN A 65 -19.58 7.47 6.47
C ASN A 65 -18.39 7.32 5.52
N ALA A 66 -17.82 8.46 5.10
CA ALA A 66 -16.58 8.46 4.33
C ALA A 66 -15.44 7.81 5.15
N ASN A 67 -14.79 6.83 4.55
CA ASN A 67 -13.72 6.07 5.17
C ASN A 67 -12.35 6.56 4.66
N GLU A 68 -11.34 6.52 5.51
CA GLU A 68 -9.97 6.83 5.17
C GLU A 68 -9.11 5.56 5.24
N PHE A 69 -8.04 5.51 4.45
CA PHE A 69 -7.12 4.39 4.49
C PHE A 69 -6.14 4.56 5.65
N LYS A 70 -6.18 3.65 6.63
CA LYS A 70 -5.23 3.67 7.74
C LYS A 70 -3.88 3.06 7.33
N LEU A 71 -2.84 3.87 7.33
CA LEU A 71 -1.45 3.42 7.25
C LEU A 71 -0.96 3.10 8.68
N GLY A 72 -1.42 1.93 9.18
CA GLY A 72 -1.13 1.43 10.53
C GLY A 72 -0.05 0.36 10.55
N ALA A 73 0.47 0.03 11.72
CA ALA A 73 1.49 -1.00 11.90
C ALA A 73 1.02 -2.41 11.41
N PRO A 74 1.97 -3.30 11.00
CA PRO A 74 3.39 -3.06 10.89
C PRO A 74 3.74 -2.10 9.73
N LEU A 75 4.70 -1.20 9.98
CA LEU A 75 5.17 -0.20 9.03
C LEU A 75 6.69 -0.26 8.90
N ILE A 76 7.21 0.09 7.73
CA ILE A 76 8.62 0.40 7.53
C ILE A 76 8.77 1.93 7.51
N MET A 77 9.67 2.44 8.33
CA MET A 77 10.05 3.85 8.34
C MET A 77 11.43 3.99 7.71
N LEU A 78 11.57 4.89 6.75
CA LEU A 78 12.84 5.20 6.10
C LEU A 78 13.50 6.44 6.74
N ASN A 79 14.80 6.60 6.50
CA ASN A 79 15.58 7.69 7.08
C ASN A 79 15.16 9.09 6.60
N ASP A 80 14.50 9.20 5.46
CA ASP A 80 13.97 10.44 4.92
C ASP A 80 12.57 10.81 5.48
N GLY A 81 12.04 9.95 6.36
CA GLY A 81 10.73 10.12 6.99
C GLY A 81 9.59 9.49 6.22
N SER A 82 9.82 8.92 5.03
CA SER A 82 8.79 8.19 4.31
C SER A 82 8.42 6.89 5.02
N THR A 83 7.20 6.42 4.81
CA THR A 83 6.65 5.21 5.43
C THR A 83 6.10 4.25 4.37
N LEU A 84 6.31 2.95 4.59
CA LEU A 84 5.77 1.91 3.72
C LEU A 84 4.97 0.89 4.54
N LYS A 85 3.92 0.36 3.93
CA LYS A 85 3.08 -0.70 4.50
C LYS A 85 2.86 -1.81 3.49
N VAL A 86 3.25 -3.02 3.85
CA VAL A 86 2.82 -4.22 3.12
C VAL A 86 1.38 -4.55 3.52
N LYS A 87 0.51 -4.69 2.55
CA LYS A 87 -0.90 -5.06 2.73
C LYS A 87 -1.34 -6.05 1.66
N GLU A 88 -2.43 -6.75 1.95
CA GLU A 88 -3.08 -7.66 1.00
C GLU A 88 -2.17 -8.78 0.50
N LEU A 89 -1.55 -9.52 1.45
CA LEU A 89 -0.83 -10.75 1.10
C LEU A 89 -1.80 -11.77 0.49
N ILE A 90 -1.50 -12.22 -0.72
CA ILE A 90 -2.35 -13.11 -1.50
C ILE A 90 -1.67 -14.49 -1.66
N PRO A 91 -2.33 -15.58 -1.24
CA PRO A 91 -1.80 -16.93 -1.40
C PRO A 91 -1.49 -17.24 -2.87
N ASN A 92 -0.30 -17.77 -3.12
CA ASN A 92 0.18 -18.14 -4.46
C ASN A 92 0.10 -17.01 -5.50
N CYS A 93 -0.05 -15.76 -5.06
CA CYS A 93 -0.25 -14.58 -5.91
C CYS A 93 -1.48 -14.70 -6.84
N ASP A 94 -2.45 -15.51 -6.47
CA ASP A 94 -3.65 -15.78 -7.27
C ASP A 94 -4.83 -16.14 -6.35
N TYR A 95 -5.85 -15.28 -6.34
CA TYR A 95 -7.01 -15.45 -5.47
C TYR A 95 -8.25 -14.74 -6.03
N THR A 96 -9.40 -15.39 -5.94
CA THR A 96 -10.69 -14.76 -6.24
C THR A 96 -11.39 -14.41 -4.93
N ARG A 97 -11.76 -13.14 -4.77
CA ARG A 97 -12.47 -12.66 -3.59
C ARG A 97 -13.77 -11.93 -3.95
N THR A 98 -14.72 -12.00 -3.05
CA THR A 98 -15.91 -11.15 -3.10
C THR A 98 -15.64 -9.90 -2.29
N GLU A 99 -15.78 -8.73 -2.91
CA GLU A 99 -15.66 -7.44 -2.26
C GLU A 99 -17.04 -6.79 -2.14
N THR A 100 -17.32 -6.20 -0.99
CA THR A 100 -18.53 -5.41 -0.75
C THR A 100 -18.15 -3.93 -0.73
N TYR A 101 -18.81 -3.15 -1.57
CA TYR A 101 -18.68 -1.70 -1.64
C TYR A 101 -19.92 -1.07 -1.05
N TYR A 102 -19.77 -0.02 -0.29
CA TYR A 102 -20.88 0.74 0.28
C TYR A 102 -21.00 2.10 -0.39
N GLU A 103 -22.23 2.51 -0.65
CA GLU A 103 -22.58 3.85 -1.12
C GLU A 103 -22.78 4.79 0.08
N GLU A 104 -22.82 6.11 -0.16
CA GLU A 104 -23.06 7.13 0.86
C GLU A 104 -24.40 6.92 1.60
N ASN A 105 -25.40 6.36 0.92
CA ASN A 105 -26.70 6.01 1.50
C ASN A 105 -26.71 4.71 2.32
N GLY A 106 -25.57 4.06 2.51
CA GLY A 106 -25.40 2.79 3.22
C GLY A 106 -25.78 1.55 2.40
N GLN A 107 -26.21 1.70 1.14
CA GLN A 107 -26.47 0.54 0.27
C GLN A 107 -25.17 -0.14 -0.11
N SER A 108 -25.19 -1.47 -0.23
CA SER A 108 -24.01 -2.26 -0.58
C SER A 108 -24.18 -2.92 -1.95
N GLN A 109 -23.07 -2.99 -2.66
CA GLN A 109 -22.90 -3.77 -3.87
C GLN A 109 -21.77 -4.76 -3.69
N THR A 110 -21.88 -5.95 -4.27
CA THR A 110 -20.85 -6.98 -4.24
C THR A 110 -20.30 -7.23 -5.63
N ALA A 111 -18.98 -7.43 -5.72
CA ALA A 111 -18.30 -7.83 -6.94
C ALA A 111 -17.29 -8.94 -6.64
N GLN A 112 -17.13 -9.88 -7.58
CA GLN A 112 -16.05 -10.84 -7.52
C GLN A 112 -14.85 -10.27 -8.26
N ASN A 113 -13.71 -10.19 -7.57
CA ASN A 113 -12.46 -9.70 -8.11
C ASN A 113 -11.40 -10.80 -8.11
N HIS A 114 -10.86 -11.09 -9.28
CA HIS A 114 -9.73 -11.99 -9.43
C HIS A 114 -8.42 -11.21 -9.26
N VAL A 115 -7.70 -11.53 -8.20
CA VAL A 115 -6.48 -10.83 -7.78
C VAL A 115 -5.27 -11.68 -8.18
N ARG A 116 -4.33 -11.10 -8.91
CA ARG A 116 -3.13 -11.78 -9.43
C ARG A 116 -1.81 -11.20 -8.92
N TYR A 117 -1.84 -10.39 -7.87
CA TYR A 117 -0.62 -9.90 -7.20
C TYR A 117 -0.35 -10.68 -5.91
N CYS A 118 0.90 -10.72 -5.48
CA CYS A 118 1.32 -11.35 -4.22
C CYS A 118 1.03 -10.46 -3.03
N ALA A 119 1.20 -9.14 -3.21
CA ALA A 119 0.97 -8.13 -2.19
C ALA A 119 0.72 -6.75 -2.81
N LEU A 120 0.18 -5.83 -2.02
CA LEU A 120 0.23 -4.40 -2.27
C LEU A 120 1.18 -3.74 -1.28
N VAL A 121 2.01 -2.83 -1.76
CA VAL A 121 2.85 -1.98 -0.93
C VAL A 121 2.35 -0.55 -1.06
N TYR A 122 1.80 -0.03 0.03
CA TYR A 122 1.40 1.37 0.16
C TYR A 122 2.57 2.16 0.75
N PHE A 123 2.72 3.39 0.32
CA PHE A 123 3.76 4.26 0.87
C PHE A 123 3.31 5.72 0.86
N ASP A 124 3.82 6.45 1.83
CA ASP A 124 3.69 7.89 1.96
C ASP A 124 5.10 8.49 1.99
N ILE A 125 5.37 9.41 1.07
CA ILE A 125 6.72 9.92 0.81
C ILE A 125 7.20 10.95 1.83
N ASN A 126 6.30 11.50 2.64
CA ASN A 126 6.63 12.44 3.71
C ASN A 126 6.16 11.95 5.10
N GLY A 127 5.68 10.69 5.18
CA GLY A 127 5.16 10.06 6.39
C GLY A 127 3.89 10.74 6.90
N ALA A 128 3.74 10.88 8.21
CA ALA A 128 2.53 11.44 8.81
C ALA A 128 2.34 12.96 8.58
N LYS A 129 3.20 13.62 7.78
CA LYS A 129 3.05 15.04 7.44
C LYS A 129 1.98 15.21 6.37
N LEU A 130 1.14 16.24 6.55
CA LEU A 130 0.08 16.54 5.58
C LEU A 130 0.65 16.85 4.19
N PRO A 131 -0.13 16.53 3.12
CA PRO A 131 -1.59 16.35 3.10
C PRO A 131 -2.12 14.94 3.41
N ASN A 132 -1.31 13.88 3.41
CA ASN A 132 -1.71 12.48 3.59
C ASN A 132 -2.88 12.11 2.68
N GLN A 133 -2.66 12.18 1.37
CA GLN A 133 -3.69 11.96 0.36
C GLN A 133 -3.17 11.14 -0.81
N PHE A 134 -3.93 10.14 -1.24
CA PHE A 134 -3.60 9.40 -2.45
C PHE A 134 -3.50 10.33 -3.66
N GLY A 135 -2.45 10.11 -4.46
CA GLY A 135 -2.17 10.93 -5.65
C GLY A 135 -1.46 12.26 -5.37
N GLN A 136 -1.18 12.60 -4.10
CA GLN A 136 -0.36 13.75 -3.72
C GLN A 136 0.96 13.32 -3.07
N ASP A 137 0.92 12.67 -1.93
CA ASP A 137 2.07 12.18 -1.17
C ASP A 137 1.99 10.69 -0.86
N ALA A 138 0.81 10.08 -0.98
CA ALA A 138 0.61 8.66 -0.76
C ALA A 138 0.29 7.93 -2.07
N PHE A 139 0.90 6.76 -2.24
CA PHE A 139 0.79 5.93 -3.43
C PHE A 139 0.84 4.46 -3.05
N TYR A 140 0.70 3.59 -4.06
CA TYR A 140 0.90 2.16 -3.88
C TYR A 140 1.50 1.53 -5.12
N MET A 141 2.06 0.34 -4.94
CA MET A 141 2.55 -0.53 -6.01
C MET A 141 2.02 -1.95 -5.80
N GLY A 142 1.76 -2.63 -6.89
CA GLY A 142 1.42 -4.05 -6.91
C GLY A 142 2.67 -4.90 -7.07
N ILE A 143 2.82 -5.89 -6.20
CA ILE A 143 3.89 -6.88 -6.26
C ILE A 143 3.31 -8.13 -6.91
N PHE A 144 3.69 -8.40 -8.13
CA PHE A 144 3.33 -9.60 -8.88
C PHE A 144 4.43 -10.65 -8.74
N LYS A 145 4.15 -11.86 -9.16
CA LYS A 145 5.11 -12.97 -9.06
C LYS A 145 6.45 -12.65 -9.76
N ASP A 146 6.38 -12.01 -10.91
CA ASP A 146 7.52 -11.74 -11.81
C ASP A 146 7.88 -10.26 -11.96
N LYS A 147 7.07 -9.35 -11.42
CA LYS A 147 7.26 -7.91 -11.61
C LYS A 147 6.67 -7.08 -10.48
N ILE A 148 7.09 -5.83 -10.43
CA ILE A 148 6.49 -4.78 -9.61
C ILE A 148 5.88 -3.74 -10.56
N THR A 149 4.63 -3.34 -10.30
CA THR A 149 3.94 -2.35 -11.11
C THR A 149 3.49 -1.18 -10.26
N PRO A 150 3.64 0.06 -10.75
CA PRO A 150 3.04 1.21 -10.07
C PRO A 150 1.52 1.09 -10.04
N GLY A 151 0.92 1.52 -8.94
CA GLY A 151 -0.53 1.54 -8.77
C GLY A 151 -1.21 2.51 -9.74
N ASN A 152 -2.35 2.07 -10.26
CA ASN A 152 -3.21 2.85 -11.15
C ASN A 152 -4.69 2.78 -10.73
N TRP A 153 -4.94 2.50 -9.47
CA TRP A 153 -6.29 2.27 -8.97
C TRP A 153 -7.09 3.57 -8.91
N SER A 154 -8.12 3.66 -9.74
CA SER A 154 -8.96 4.85 -9.87
C SER A 154 -9.72 5.25 -8.59
N LYS A 155 -10.03 4.29 -7.71
CA LYS A 155 -10.72 4.58 -6.43
C LYS A 155 -9.84 5.31 -5.41
N ALA A 156 -8.51 5.17 -5.50
CA ALA A 156 -7.61 5.95 -4.67
C ALA A 156 -7.66 7.43 -5.09
N GLY A 157 -7.94 7.69 -6.36
CA GLY A 157 -8.05 9.04 -6.94
C GLY A 157 -6.71 9.76 -7.06
N GLY A 158 -6.78 11.00 -7.53
CA GLY A 158 -5.62 11.83 -7.74
C GLY A 158 -4.65 11.29 -8.79
N ASN A 159 -3.43 11.80 -8.79
CA ASN A 159 -2.39 11.37 -9.69
C ASN A 159 -1.96 9.94 -9.37
N THR A 160 -1.93 9.07 -10.37
CA THR A 160 -1.44 7.71 -10.15
C THR A 160 0.08 7.68 -10.14
N LEU A 161 0.65 6.76 -9.36
CA LEU A 161 2.10 6.53 -9.39
C LEU A 161 2.59 6.23 -10.81
N LYS A 162 1.79 5.51 -11.60
CA LYS A 162 2.09 5.22 -13.01
C LYS A 162 2.27 6.51 -13.82
N ASN A 163 1.33 7.45 -13.72
CA ASN A 163 1.37 8.70 -14.48
C ASN A 163 2.54 9.60 -14.06
N ILE A 164 2.86 9.62 -12.76
CA ILE A 164 4.03 10.37 -12.26
C ILE A 164 5.32 9.78 -12.80
N LEU A 165 5.46 8.46 -12.80
CA LEU A 165 6.67 7.79 -13.29
C LEU A 165 6.82 7.86 -14.82
N SER A 166 5.70 7.94 -15.57
CA SER A 166 5.74 8.17 -17.04
C SER A 166 6.01 9.62 -17.41
N GLY A 167 5.95 10.55 -16.45
CA GLY A 167 6.13 11.98 -16.70
C GLY A 167 4.86 12.69 -17.21
N ASP A 168 3.72 12.00 -17.28
CA ASP A 168 2.44 12.59 -17.70
C ASP A 168 1.90 13.58 -16.66
N GLU A 169 2.30 13.40 -15.40
CA GLU A 169 1.90 14.24 -14.28
C GLU A 169 3.10 14.58 -13.38
N LYS A 170 3.05 15.71 -12.71
CA LYS A 170 4.10 16.16 -11.77
C LYS A 170 3.72 15.82 -10.34
N LEU A 171 4.70 15.38 -9.58
CA LEU A 171 4.56 15.23 -8.15
C LEU A 171 4.49 16.61 -7.47
N HIS A 172 3.39 16.91 -6.80
CA HIS A 172 3.13 18.22 -6.18
C HIS A 172 3.36 18.23 -4.66
N VAL A 173 4.34 17.52 -4.16
CA VAL A 173 4.68 17.56 -2.74
C VAL A 173 5.53 18.77 -2.44
N LYS A 174 5.04 19.70 -1.62
CA LYS A 174 5.87 20.74 -1.03
C LYS A 174 6.77 20.08 0.02
N ARG A 175 8.05 19.90 -0.31
CA ARG A 175 9.06 19.59 0.70
C ARG A 175 9.19 20.83 1.60
N GLN A 176 8.78 20.67 2.85
CA GLN A 176 9.04 21.67 3.89
C GLN A 176 10.43 21.46 4.46
#